data_81b62bba6c8afb0cb2555d203b2f7e4f
#
_entry.id   81b62bba6c8afb0cb2555d203b2f7e4f
#
_cell.length_a   1.000
_cell.length_b   1.000
_cell.length_c   1.000
_cell.angle_alpha   90.00
_cell.angle_beta   90.00
_cell.angle_gamma   90.00
#
_symmetry.space_group_name_H-M   'P 1'
#
loop_
_entity.id
_entity.type
_entity.pdbx_description
1 polymer ?
#
loop_
_entity_poly.entity_id
_entity_poly.type
_entity_poly.pdbx_seq_one_letter_code
_entity_poly.pdbx_strand_id
1 'polypeptide(L)'
;MPSSTNDDAARPLSVAELERATVDWLRTELEDADISASDNFLDVGGHSLAFARLNKFLADSFAVNLDMKVAYDEPLSTAVAKAQPVQSHA
;
A
#
# COMPACT_ATOMS: atom_id res chain seq x y z
N MET A 1 -28.78 -12.76 5.76
CA MET A 1 -28.21 -12.59 5.60
C MET A 1 -27.55 -11.61 5.82
N PRO A 2 -27.40 -11.21 6.08
CA PRO A 2 -26.83 -10.11 6.37
C PRO A 2 -25.59 -10.23 7.00
N SER A 3 -25.35 -11.18 7.54
CA SER A 3 -24.17 -11.33 8.19
C SER A 3 -23.00 -11.18 7.30
N SER A 4 -23.17 -11.38 6.06
CA SER A 4 -22.04 -11.26 5.20
C SER A 4 -21.46 -9.88 5.23
N THR A 5 -22.22 -8.90 5.54
CA THR A 5 -21.71 -7.57 5.61
C THR A 5 -20.66 -7.44 6.69
N ASN A 6 -20.91 -8.05 7.80
CA ASN A 6 -19.97 -7.98 8.87
C ASN A 6 -18.70 -8.70 8.53
N ASP A 7 -18.81 -9.80 7.83
CA ASP A 7 -17.65 -10.54 7.43
C ASP A 7 -16.76 -9.69 6.53
N ASP A 8 -17.38 -8.94 5.66
CA ASP A 8 -16.62 -8.08 4.77
C ASP A 8 -15.83 -7.07 5.54
N ALA A 9 -16.42 -6.52 6.57
CA ALA A 9 -15.72 -5.52 7.35
C ALA A 9 -14.53 -6.11 8.07
N ALA A 10 -14.62 -7.36 8.43
CA ALA A 10 -13.54 -7.99 9.17
C ALA A 10 -12.48 -8.58 8.28
N ARG A 11 -12.74 -8.69 6.99
CA ARG A 11 -11.83 -9.34 6.13
C ARG A 11 -10.72 -8.46 5.68
N PRO A 12 -9.53 -8.99 5.41
CA PRO A 12 -8.46 -8.19 4.83
C PRO A 12 -8.89 -7.69 3.47
N LEU A 13 -8.33 -6.58 3.08
CA LEU A 13 -8.58 -6.05 1.76
C LEU A 13 -7.98 -6.94 0.70
N SER A 14 -8.55 -6.93 -0.46
CA SER A 14 -7.94 -7.60 -1.59
C SER A 14 -6.69 -6.86 -2.01
N VAL A 15 -5.81 -7.55 -2.72
CA VAL A 15 -4.61 -6.93 -3.24
C VAL A 15 -4.98 -5.78 -4.16
N ALA A 16 -6.04 -5.92 -4.95
CA ALA A 16 -6.45 -4.86 -5.87
C ALA A 16 -6.84 -3.59 -5.11
N GLU A 17 -7.55 -3.74 -4.01
CA GLU A 17 -7.95 -2.58 -3.23
C GLU A 17 -6.75 -1.92 -2.56
N LEU A 18 -5.84 -2.73 -2.06
CA LEU A 18 -4.63 -2.21 -1.44
C LEU A 18 -3.77 -1.49 -2.47
N GLU A 19 -3.67 -2.05 -3.67
CA GLU A 19 -2.91 -1.44 -4.74
C GLU A 19 -3.50 -0.10 -5.12
N ARG A 20 -4.81 -0.03 -5.25
CA ARG A 20 -5.46 1.24 -5.60
C ARG A 20 -5.21 2.28 -4.52
N ALA A 21 -5.35 1.90 -3.26
CA ALA A 21 -5.14 2.84 -2.17
C ALA A 21 -3.70 3.35 -2.17
N THR A 22 -2.75 2.46 -2.42
CA THR A 22 -1.35 2.83 -2.46
C THR A 22 -1.06 3.79 -3.59
N VAL A 23 -1.56 3.50 -4.77
CA VAL A 23 -1.32 4.36 -5.93
C VAL A 23 -1.99 5.71 -5.74
N ASP A 24 -3.21 5.72 -5.24
CA ASP A 24 -3.92 6.98 -5.02
C ASP A 24 -3.20 7.84 -3.98
N TRP A 25 -2.68 7.21 -2.93
CA TRP A 25 -1.95 7.94 -1.92
C TRP A 25 -0.69 8.59 -2.53
N LEU A 26 0.02 7.83 -3.35
CA LEU A 26 1.23 8.36 -3.97
C LEU A 26 0.92 9.48 -4.96
N ARG A 27 -0.17 9.35 -5.70
CA ARG A 27 -0.56 10.42 -6.62
C ARG A 27 -0.79 11.73 -5.88
N THR A 28 -1.40 11.64 -4.72
CA THR A 28 -1.66 12.82 -3.92
C THR A 28 -0.39 13.33 -3.26
N GLU A 29 0.37 12.43 -2.67
CA GLU A 29 1.55 12.83 -1.92
C GLU A 29 2.62 13.43 -2.83
N LEU A 30 2.83 12.85 -4.01
CA LEU A 30 3.84 13.31 -4.94
C LEU A 30 3.28 14.23 -6.00
N GLU A 31 1.98 14.51 -5.92
CA GLU A 31 1.31 15.42 -6.86
C GLU A 31 1.53 15.01 -8.31
N ASP A 32 1.35 13.73 -8.57
CA ASP A 32 1.59 13.18 -9.91
C ASP A 32 0.47 12.22 -10.25
N ALA A 33 -0.48 12.67 -11.04
CA ALA A 33 -1.63 11.86 -11.39
C ALA A 33 -1.31 10.73 -12.36
N ASP A 34 -0.12 10.73 -12.92
CA ASP A 34 0.26 9.70 -13.89
C ASP A 34 0.85 8.45 -13.26
N ILE A 35 1.06 8.45 -11.95
CA ILE A 35 1.59 7.28 -11.27
C ILE A 35 0.63 6.10 -11.45
N SER A 36 1.19 4.93 -11.74
CA SER A 36 0.39 3.73 -11.87
C SER A 36 1.06 2.58 -11.14
N ALA A 37 0.33 1.49 -11.00
CA ALA A 37 0.84 0.33 -10.27
C ALA A 37 2.02 -0.34 -10.97
N SER A 38 2.22 -0.08 -12.25
CA SER A 38 3.36 -0.64 -12.96
C SER A 38 4.63 0.18 -12.76
N ASP A 39 4.52 1.34 -12.14
CA ASP A 39 5.68 2.17 -11.89
C ASP A 39 6.43 1.72 -10.65
N ASN A 40 7.71 2.03 -10.61
CA ASN A 40 8.53 1.74 -9.46
C ASN A 40 8.49 2.94 -8.51
N PHE A 41 8.52 2.67 -7.20
CA PHE A 41 8.42 3.71 -6.19
C PHE A 41 9.49 4.79 -6.37
N LEU A 42 10.72 4.37 -6.62
CA LEU A 42 11.81 5.35 -6.78
C LEU A 42 11.68 6.11 -8.08
N ASP A 43 11.19 5.46 -9.13
CA ASP A 43 11.05 6.11 -10.43
C ASP A 43 10.03 7.24 -10.41
N VAL A 44 9.03 7.14 -9.56
CA VAL A 44 8.01 8.19 -9.50
C VAL A 44 8.40 9.32 -8.54
N GLY A 45 9.60 9.27 -8.01
CA GLY A 45 10.07 10.33 -7.13
C GLY A 45 9.95 10.00 -5.66
N GLY A 46 9.66 8.76 -5.33
CA GLY A 46 9.60 8.37 -3.93
C GLY A 46 10.96 8.44 -3.27
N HIS A 47 10.95 8.63 -1.97
CA HIS A 47 12.18 8.67 -1.20
C HIS A 47 11.87 8.14 0.19
N SER A 48 12.88 8.03 1.02
CA SER A 48 12.71 7.33 2.29
C SER A 48 11.64 7.94 3.19
N LEU A 49 11.54 9.26 3.21
CA LEU A 49 10.50 9.89 4.03
C LEU A 49 9.11 9.58 3.49
N ALA A 50 8.96 9.65 2.16
CA ALA A 50 7.67 9.30 1.55
C ALA A 50 7.33 7.85 1.81
N PHE A 51 8.34 6.96 1.76
CA PHE A 51 8.09 5.55 2.03
C PHE A 51 7.62 5.35 3.47
N ALA A 52 8.25 6.03 4.43
CA ALA A 52 7.85 5.92 5.82
C ALA A 52 6.42 6.39 6.02
N ARG A 53 6.04 7.48 5.34
CA ARG A 53 4.69 8.00 5.44
C ARG A 53 3.68 7.06 4.80
N LEU A 54 4.05 6.47 3.66
CA LEU A 54 3.18 5.51 2.99
C LEU A 54 2.93 4.31 3.90
N ASN A 55 3.99 3.77 4.51
CA ASN A 55 3.81 2.63 5.38
C ASN A 55 2.99 2.97 6.61
N LYS A 56 3.12 4.20 7.13
CA LYS A 56 2.28 4.59 8.24
C LYS A 56 0.81 4.64 7.81
N PHE A 57 0.54 5.19 6.64
CA PHE A 57 -0.82 5.21 6.10
C PHE A 57 -1.37 3.79 5.95
N LEU A 58 -0.58 2.88 5.38
CA LEU A 58 -1.04 1.52 5.17
C LEU A 58 -1.21 0.78 6.49
N ALA A 59 -0.33 1.03 7.45
CA ALA A 59 -0.47 0.40 8.76
C ALA A 59 -1.73 0.88 9.47
N ASP A 60 -1.98 2.17 9.41
CA ASP A 60 -3.13 2.74 10.11
C ASP A 60 -4.45 2.39 9.44
N SER A 61 -4.45 2.31 8.12
CA SER A 61 -5.70 2.09 7.38
C SER A 61 -5.98 0.64 7.08
N PHE A 62 -4.95 -0.16 6.89
CA PHE A 62 -5.12 -1.53 6.42
C PHE A 62 -4.32 -2.56 7.21
N ALA A 63 -3.56 -2.12 8.19
CA ALA A 63 -2.76 -3.02 9.05
C ALA A 63 -1.71 -3.81 8.26
N VAL A 64 -1.13 -3.20 7.23
CA VAL A 64 -0.07 -3.83 6.47
C VAL A 64 1.07 -2.86 6.27
N ASN A 65 2.24 -3.41 5.91
CA ASN A 65 3.39 -2.61 5.52
C ASN A 65 4.00 -3.21 4.27
N LEU A 66 4.64 -2.36 3.49
CA LEU A 66 5.41 -2.80 2.34
C LEU A 66 6.86 -3.02 2.77
N ASP A 67 7.51 -3.96 2.10
CA ASP A 67 8.93 -4.19 2.32
C ASP A 67 9.73 -3.17 1.50
N MET A 68 10.65 -2.47 2.13
CA MET A 68 11.39 -1.41 1.48
C MET A 68 12.18 -1.91 0.28
N LYS A 69 12.84 -3.06 0.42
CA LYS A 69 13.65 -3.57 -0.65
C LYS A 69 12.79 -3.92 -1.86
N VAL A 70 11.67 -4.54 -1.64
CA VAL A 70 10.76 -4.89 -2.73
C VAL A 70 10.21 -3.62 -3.36
N ALA A 71 9.83 -2.64 -2.55
CA ALA A 71 9.27 -1.40 -3.08
C ALA A 71 10.27 -0.65 -3.92
N TYR A 72 11.55 -0.73 -3.58
CA TYR A 72 12.59 -0.02 -4.31
C TYR A 72 13.03 -0.77 -5.56
N ASP A 73 12.93 -2.09 -5.56
CA ASP A 73 13.44 -2.90 -6.66
C ASP A 73 12.38 -3.30 -7.68
N GLU A 74 11.11 -3.32 -7.27
CA GLU A 74 10.04 -3.89 -8.08
C GLU A 74 8.95 -2.85 -8.33
N PRO A 75 8.05 -3.12 -9.27
CA PRO A 75 6.91 -2.22 -9.45
C PRO A 75 6.02 -2.17 -8.22
N LEU A 76 5.25 -1.11 -8.11
CA LEU A 76 4.35 -0.95 -6.97
C LEU A 76 3.40 -2.13 -6.83
N SER A 77 2.91 -2.66 -7.95
CA SER A 77 2.01 -3.81 -7.89
C SER A 77 2.65 -5.01 -7.20
N THR A 78 3.93 -5.24 -7.45
CA THR A 78 4.64 -6.34 -6.81
C THR A 78 4.83 -6.06 -5.33
N ALA A 79 5.20 -4.83 -4.98
CA ALA A 79 5.38 -4.48 -3.58
C ALA A 79 4.09 -4.67 -2.80
N VAL A 80 2.97 -4.26 -3.40
CA VAL A 80 1.67 -4.41 -2.75
C VAL A 80 1.31 -5.89 -2.61
N ALA A 81 1.57 -6.68 -3.64
CA ALA A 81 1.26 -8.11 -3.58
C ALA A 81 2.05 -8.81 -2.49
N LYS A 82 3.21 -8.27 -2.14
CA LYS A 82 4.04 -8.85 -1.10
C LYS A 82 3.93 -8.13 0.24
N ALA A 83 2.95 -7.24 0.37
CA ALA A 83 2.74 -6.54 1.63
C ALA A 83 2.47 -7.53 2.75
N GLN A 84 2.92 -7.19 3.93
CA GLN A 84 2.81 -8.08 5.07
C GLN A 84 2.03 -7.44 6.19
N PRO A 85 1.35 -8.25 7.02
CA PRO A 85 0.63 -7.69 8.16
C PRO A 85 1.57 -6.98 9.09
N VAL A 86 1.10 -5.90 9.66
CA VAL A 86 1.86 -5.20 10.67
C VAL A 86 1.98 -6.11 11.88
N GLN A 87 3.20 -6.27 12.38
CA GLN A 87 3.37 -7.06 13.56
C GLN A 87 3.24 -6.18 14.73
N SER A 88 2.19 -6.36 15.47
CA SER A 88 2.05 -5.52 16.56
C SER A 88 2.32 -6.18 17.69
N HIS A 89 3.19 -6.40 18.31
CA HIS A 89 3.20 -6.98 19.47
C HIS A 89 3.84 -6.27 20.27
N ALA A 90 3.60 -6.34 21.03
CA ALA A 90 3.98 -5.69 21.86
C ALA A 90 4.63 -5.80 22.42
#